data_3ca5a270d5f6b500028970862bc78ad7
#
_entry.id   3ca5a270d5f6b500028970862bc78ad7
#
_cell.length_a   1.000
_cell.length_b   1.000
_cell.length_c   1.000
_cell.angle_alpha   90.00
_cell.angle_beta   90.00
_cell.angle_gamma   90.00
#
_symmetry.space_group_name_H-M   'P 1'
#
loop_
_entity.id
_entity.type
_entity.pdbx_description
1 polymer ?
#
loop_
_entity_poly.entity_id
_entity_poly.type
_entity_poly.pdbx_seq_one_letter_code
_entity_poly.pdbx_strand_id
1 'polypeptide(L)'
;MKYSIETYKDNIALINVDNEKGLKATLVSFGAGVYELSFNDHPVILTLKEIDDYLYSSQYYGKTLGTVAGRLKKDGLIDGNEYHLIPESGQNFALHGGMLKSISYKNWDYKIKESNKKLDVIFSITTRNNEGGYPGKVRIYVTYSFLKDKDEFKIFYKATTPSDAVFCNLSNHMYFNFDTHDISDYYLKMNVDQVAITEPNLLIIDKEKVPAHLDFNKAAKLNKRMDYIEKHDFKKTIDDTFIFSSMPGKITLQNADVKLDITTDCSSLNIYVDNSLTPINFKAHDDYSLRRGIALEPQRFILNKDEIILHKGEVYKNYIDYKFKAR
;
A
#
# COMPACT_ATOMS: atom_id res chain seq x y z
N MET A 1 -2.33 -7.78 25.29
CA MET A 1 -2.77 -7.03 24.11
C MET A 1 -4.22 -6.68 24.29
N LYS A 2 -4.63 -5.48 23.95
CA LYS A 2 -6.02 -5.03 24.08
C LYS A 2 -6.59 -4.76 22.70
N TYR A 3 -7.88 -5.00 22.53
CA TYR A 3 -8.60 -4.55 21.35
C TYR A 3 -10.05 -4.19 21.69
N SER A 4 -10.65 -3.32 20.92
CA SER A 4 -12.07 -3.01 20.94
C SER A 4 -12.62 -2.89 19.53
N ILE A 5 -13.92 -3.05 19.39
CA ILE A 5 -14.61 -2.96 18.10
C ILE A 5 -15.72 -1.94 18.26
N GLU A 6 -15.73 -0.97 17.36
CA GLU A 6 -16.79 0.02 17.21
C GLU A 6 -17.46 -0.17 15.85
N THR A 7 -18.76 0.02 15.78
CA THR A 7 -19.49 -0.02 14.52
C THR A 7 -19.83 1.41 14.07
N TYR A 8 -19.39 1.73 12.88
CA TYR A 8 -19.72 2.98 12.20
C TYR A 8 -20.86 2.76 11.19
N LYS A 9 -21.26 3.80 10.47
CA LYS A 9 -22.29 3.74 9.41
C LYS A 9 -22.13 2.51 8.53
N ASP A 10 -23.24 1.96 8.01
CA ASP A 10 -23.26 0.83 7.07
C ASP A 10 -22.54 -0.43 7.56
N ASN A 11 -22.55 -0.67 8.87
CA ASN A 11 -21.87 -1.79 9.51
C ASN A 11 -20.35 -1.83 9.27
N ILE A 12 -19.72 -0.68 9.06
CA ILE A 12 -18.25 -0.57 8.99
C ILE A 12 -17.69 -0.77 10.40
N ALA A 13 -16.81 -1.74 10.55
CA ALA A 13 -16.13 -1.99 11.82
C ALA A 13 -14.84 -1.16 11.90
N LEU A 14 -14.66 -0.48 13.04
CA LEU A 14 -13.41 0.13 13.48
C LEU A 14 -12.83 -0.76 14.57
N ILE A 15 -11.68 -1.36 14.30
CA ILE A 15 -11.04 -2.33 15.19
C ILE A 15 -9.78 -1.68 15.76
N ASN A 16 -9.88 -1.23 17.00
CA ASN A 16 -8.77 -0.63 17.71
C ASN A 16 -7.91 -1.72 18.34
N VAL A 17 -6.62 -1.66 18.10
CA VAL A 17 -5.62 -2.62 18.61
C VAL A 17 -4.54 -1.86 19.37
N ASP A 18 -4.20 -2.33 20.58
CA ASP A 18 -3.07 -1.86 21.38
C ASP A 18 -2.20 -3.07 21.75
N ASN A 19 -0.98 -3.14 21.26
CA ASN A 19 -0.08 -4.25 21.55
C ASN A 19 0.55 -4.17 22.95
N GLU A 20 0.25 -3.09 23.72
CA GLU A 20 0.78 -2.80 25.07
C GLU A 20 2.31 -2.74 25.13
N LYS A 21 2.95 -2.55 23.96
CA LYS A 21 4.40 -2.36 23.84
C LYS A 21 4.74 -0.98 23.29
N GLY A 22 4.17 -0.57 22.20
CA GLY A 22 4.40 0.73 21.56
C GLY A 22 3.52 0.96 20.34
N LEU A 23 2.91 -0.09 19.77
CA LEU A 23 2.06 0.03 18.59
C LEU A 23 0.58 0.07 18.96
N LYS A 24 -0.11 1.09 18.45
CA LYS A 24 -1.57 1.18 18.44
C LYS A 24 -2.05 1.41 17.01
N ALA A 25 -3.17 0.78 16.65
CA ALA A 25 -3.76 0.91 15.32
C ALA A 25 -5.29 0.92 15.39
N THR A 26 -5.92 1.67 14.50
CA THR A 26 -7.33 1.54 14.16
C THR A 26 -7.43 0.95 12.75
N LEU A 27 -7.87 -0.29 12.65
CA LEU A 27 -8.15 -0.96 11.39
C LEU A 27 -9.60 -0.77 11.02
N VAL A 28 -9.88 -0.64 9.71
CA VAL A 28 -11.23 -0.40 9.19
C VAL A 28 -11.64 -1.52 8.25
N SER A 29 -12.84 -2.06 8.43
CA SER A 29 -13.37 -3.09 7.53
C SER A 29 -13.63 -2.55 6.11
N PHE A 30 -13.88 -1.25 5.94
CA PHE A 30 -13.99 -0.63 4.63
C PHE A 30 -12.61 -0.44 4.00
N GLY A 31 -12.36 -1.15 2.90
CA GLY A 31 -11.06 -1.20 2.24
C GLY A 31 -10.04 -2.09 2.97
N ALA A 32 -10.44 -2.84 4.01
CA ALA A 32 -9.55 -3.67 4.83
C ALA A 32 -8.24 -2.92 5.14
N GLY A 33 -8.36 -1.70 5.69
CA GLY A 33 -7.26 -0.74 5.76
C GLY A 33 -6.82 -0.38 7.17
N VAL A 34 -5.78 0.44 7.24
CA VAL A 34 -5.25 1.07 8.45
C VAL A 34 -5.65 2.53 8.44
N TYR A 35 -6.56 2.93 9.32
CA TYR A 35 -6.99 4.32 9.45
C TYR A 35 -6.04 5.12 10.31
N GLU A 36 -5.61 4.56 11.44
CA GLU A 36 -4.63 5.12 12.35
C GLU A 36 -3.54 4.12 12.66
N LEU A 37 -2.33 4.61 12.79
CA LEU A 37 -1.19 3.85 13.31
C LEU A 37 -0.30 4.79 14.10
N SER A 38 0.01 4.42 15.34
CA SER A 38 0.95 5.16 16.19
C SER A 38 2.01 4.25 16.77
N PHE A 39 3.17 4.84 17.01
CA PHE A 39 4.30 4.21 17.69
C PHE A 39 4.75 5.09 18.84
N ASN A 40 4.74 4.57 20.08
CA ASN A 40 5.01 5.30 21.32
C ASN A 40 4.13 6.56 21.47
N ASP A 41 2.83 6.39 21.17
CA ASP A 41 1.80 7.44 21.18
C ASP A 41 1.95 8.57 20.16
N HIS A 42 2.94 8.49 19.25
CA HIS A 42 3.09 9.42 18.13
C HIS A 42 2.53 8.80 16.83
N PRO A 43 1.74 9.53 16.03
CA PRO A 43 1.27 9.04 14.74
C PRO A 43 2.47 8.76 13.82
N VAL A 44 2.40 7.67 13.05
CA VAL A 44 3.45 7.28 12.09
C VAL A 44 2.94 7.18 10.67
N ILE A 45 1.67 7.45 10.45
CA ILE A 45 1.04 7.60 9.12
C ILE A 45 0.16 8.85 9.09
N LEU A 46 -0.07 9.39 7.89
CA LEU A 46 -1.08 10.42 7.68
C LEU A 46 -2.46 9.84 7.96
N THR A 47 -3.18 10.46 8.89
CA THR A 47 -4.54 10.08 9.27
C THR A 47 -5.50 11.22 8.96
N LEU A 48 -6.52 10.96 8.17
CA LEU A 48 -7.57 11.93 7.87
C LEU A 48 -8.37 12.26 9.13
N LYS A 49 -8.79 13.54 9.27
CA LYS A 49 -9.45 14.02 10.48
C LYS A 49 -10.76 13.30 10.74
N GLU A 50 -11.57 13.16 9.70
CA GLU A 50 -12.87 12.49 9.77
C GLU A 50 -12.84 11.13 9.09
N ILE A 51 -13.52 10.16 9.67
CA ILE A 51 -13.61 8.81 9.08
C ILE A 51 -14.35 8.85 7.72
N ASP A 52 -15.31 9.76 7.53
CA ASP A 52 -15.98 9.92 6.25
C ASP A 52 -15.00 10.35 5.15
N ASP A 53 -14.01 11.19 5.46
CA ASP A 53 -12.96 11.57 4.52
C ASP A 53 -12.12 10.33 4.11
N TYR A 54 -11.82 9.43 5.05
CA TYR A 54 -11.15 8.17 4.74
C TYR A 54 -12.00 7.30 3.80
N LEU A 55 -13.31 7.17 4.04
CA LEU A 55 -14.19 6.33 3.23
C LEU A 55 -14.21 6.79 1.77
N TYR A 56 -14.26 8.10 1.53
CA TYR A 56 -14.49 8.67 0.20
C TYR A 56 -13.25 9.24 -0.48
N SER A 57 -12.11 9.35 0.21
CA SER A 57 -10.87 9.85 -0.39
C SER A 57 -10.41 8.99 -1.57
N SER A 58 -10.07 9.65 -2.68
CA SER A 58 -9.47 9.03 -3.87
C SER A 58 -7.98 8.71 -3.71
N GLN A 59 -7.35 9.12 -2.61
CA GLN A 59 -5.91 8.93 -2.36
C GLN A 59 -5.58 7.61 -1.65
N TYR A 60 -6.56 6.72 -1.44
CA TYR A 60 -6.39 5.37 -0.87
C TYR A 60 -5.72 5.32 0.52
N TYR A 61 -5.71 6.38 1.32
CA TYR A 61 -5.04 6.42 2.64
C TYR A 61 -5.24 5.13 3.44
N GLY A 62 -4.14 4.39 3.67
CA GLY A 62 -4.10 3.16 4.43
C GLY A 62 -4.90 1.97 3.90
N LYS A 63 -5.61 2.10 2.77
CA LYS A 63 -6.45 1.04 2.20
C LYS A 63 -5.63 -0.09 1.59
N THR A 64 -6.19 -1.29 1.60
CA THR A 64 -5.70 -2.41 0.79
C THR A 64 -5.97 -2.14 -0.68
N LEU A 65 -4.94 -2.27 -1.51
CA LEU A 65 -5.01 -2.11 -2.96
C LEU A 65 -5.25 -3.44 -3.65
N GLY A 66 -6.10 -3.45 -4.68
CA GLY A 66 -6.38 -4.66 -5.47
C GLY A 66 -7.71 -4.56 -6.26
N THR A 67 -8.00 -5.58 -7.13
CA THR A 67 -7.25 -6.85 -7.28
C THR A 67 -5.83 -6.67 -7.84
N VAL A 68 -5.51 -5.53 -8.46
CA VAL A 68 -4.16 -5.19 -8.93
C VAL A 68 -3.75 -3.84 -8.36
N ALA A 69 -2.71 -3.81 -7.53
CA ALA A 69 -2.00 -2.61 -7.13
C ALA A 69 -1.22 -2.04 -8.33
N GLY A 70 -1.15 -0.72 -8.43
CA GLY A 70 -0.54 -0.03 -9.57
C GLY A 70 -1.48 0.12 -10.76
N ARG A 71 -0.91 0.40 -11.94
CA ARG A 71 -1.64 0.71 -13.18
C ARG A 71 -1.62 -0.47 -14.13
N LEU A 72 -2.77 -1.12 -14.35
CA LEU A 72 -2.92 -2.19 -15.33
C LEU A 72 -3.56 -1.63 -16.60
N LYS A 73 -2.95 -1.92 -17.75
CA LYS A 73 -3.46 -1.51 -19.08
C LYS A 73 -4.93 -1.94 -19.25
N LYS A 74 -5.75 -1.04 -19.79
CA LYS A 74 -7.20 -1.23 -19.95
C LYS A 74 -7.56 -2.49 -20.72
N ASP A 75 -6.88 -2.75 -21.83
CA ASP A 75 -7.17 -3.85 -22.73
C ASP A 75 -5.93 -4.75 -22.86
N GLY A 76 -6.14 -6.05 -22.97
CA GLY A 76 -5.07 -7.01 -23.16
C GLY A 76 -5.54 -8.46 -23.11
N LEU A 77 -4.59 -9.36 -22.88
CA LEU A 77 -4.84 -10.79 -22.79
C LEU A 77 -4.42 -11.33 -21.42
N ILE A 78 -5.23 -12.23 -20.88
CA ILE A 78 -4.92 -13.11 -19.76
C ILE A 78 -5.12 -14.55 -20.25
N ASP A 79 -4.05 -15.33 -20.34
CA ASP A 79 -4.05 -16.70 -20.87
C ASP A 79 -4.75 -16.84 -22.24
N GLY A 80 -4.47 -15.88 -23.14
CA GLY A 80 -5.08 -15.87 -24.47
C GLY A 80 -6.52 -15.34 -24.55
N ASN A 81 -7.16 -15.08 -23.42
CA ASN A 81 -8.51 -14.50 -23.37
C ASN A 81 -8.43 -12.97 -23.25
N GLU A 82 -9.25 -12.27 -24.01
CA GLU A 82 -9.35 -10.81 -23.93
C GLU A 82 -9.96 -10.36 -22.62
N TYR A 83 -9.44 -9.24 -22.09
CA TYR A 83 -10.04 -8.51 -20.97
C TYR A 83 -10.17 -7.02 -21.30
N HIS A 84 -11.20 -6.39 -20.74
CA HIS A 84 -11.49 -4.97 -20.91
C HIS A 84 -11.80 -4.36 -19.55
N LEU A 85 -10.82 -3.71 -18.94
CA LEU A 85 -11.01 -3.03 -17.66
C LEU A 85 -11.80 -1.74 -17.86
N ILE A 86 -12.51 -1.33 -16.81
CA ILE A 86 -13.22 -0.05 -16.77
C ILE A 86 -12.26 0.96 -16.11
N PRO A 87 -11.56 1.80 -16.90
CA PRO A 87 -10.64 2.78 -16.36
C PRO A 87 -11.40 3.99 -15.79
N GLU A 88 -10.66 4.84 -15.13
CA GLU A 88 -11.10 6.20 -14.86
C GLU A 88 -11.25 6.98 -16.16
N SER A 89 -12.11 8.03 -16.13
CA SER A 89 -12.41 8.81 -17.32
C SER A 89 -11.16 9.32 -18.02
N GLY A 90 -11.01 9.01 -19.30
CA GLY A 90 -9.92 9.47 -20.15
C GLY A 90 -8.61 8.68 -20.01
N GLN A 91 -8.53 7.67 -19.13
CA GLN A 91 -7.32 6.85 -18.96
C GLN A 91 -7.36 5.58 -19.84
N ASN A 92 -6.18 5.07 -20.19
CA ASN A 92 -6.02 3.79 -20.89
C ASN A 92 -5.58 2.65 -19.94
N PHE A 93 -5.70 2.85 -18.63
CA PHE A 93 -5.38 1.89 -17.57
C PHE A 93 -6.39 1.99 -16.42
N ALA A 94 -6.50 0.93 -15.64
CA ALA A 94 -7.18 0.94 -14.35
C ALA A 94 -6.13 1.07 -13.23
N LEU A 95 -6.33 2.05 -12.32
CA LEU A 95 -5.47 2.27 -11.16
C LEU A 95 -6.02 1.52 -9.96
N HIS A 96 -5.18 0.78 -9.25
CA HIS A 96 -5.47 0.10 -7.98
C HIS A 96 -6.77 -0.72 -7.98
N GLY A 97 -7.05 -1.40 -9.10
CA GLY A 97 -8.25 -2.21 -9.24
C GLY A 97 -9.49 -1.45 -9.73
N GLY A 98 -9.37 -0.18 -10.18
CA GLY A 98 -10.43 0.59 -10.82
C GLY A 98 -11.22 1.47 -9.86
N MET A 99 -10.54 2.30 -9.05
CA MET A 99 -11.15 3.30 -8.15
C MET A 99 -12.31 2.76 -7.32
N LEU A 100 -13.46 3.42 -7.35
CA LEU A 100 -14.65 3.09 -6.57
C LEU A 100 -15.21 1.67 -6.80
N LYS A 101 -14.78 0.99 -7.85
CA LYS A 101 -15.13 -0.42 -8.12
C LYS A 101 -14.16 -1.41 -7.51
N SER A 102 -12.99 -0.93 -7.06
CA SER A 102 -11.96 -1.76 -6.45
C SER A 102 -12.37 -2.27 -5.07
N ILE A 103 -11.64 -3.25 -4.59
CA ILE A 103 -11.80 -3.79 -3.23
C ILE A 103 -11.49 -2.77 -2.14
N SER A 104 -10.75 -1.69 -2.46
CA SER A 104 -10.42 -0.59 -1.56
C SER A 104 -11.62 0.24 -1.13
N TYR A 105 -12.74 0.17 -1.87
CA TYR A 105 -13.98 0.90 -1.60
C TYR A 105 -15.15 -0.02 -1.28
N LYS A 106 -14.86 -1.14 -0.62
CA LYS A 106 -15.88 -2.10 -0.18
C LYS A 106 -15.75 -2.37 1.31
N ASN A 107 -16.87 -2.67 1.94
CA ASN A 107 -16.87 -3.19 3.30
C ASN A 107 -16.57 -4.69 3.26
N TRP A 108 -15.59 -5.14 4.07
CA TRP A 108 -15.12 -6.52 4.13
C TRP A 108 -15.66 -7.20 5.38
N ASP A 109 -15.89 -8.49 5.29
CA ASP A 109 -16.06 -9.32 6.47
C ASP A 109 -14.78 -9.36 7.28
N TYR A 110 -14.88 -9.51 8.61
CA TYR A 110 -13.72 -9.62 9.47
C TYR A 110 -13.84 -10.73 10.51
N LYS A 111 -12.71 -11.20 10.99
CA LYS A 111 -12.57 -12.15 12.09
C LYS A 111 -11.33 -11.82 12.90
N ILE A 112 -11.42 -11.91 14.22
CA ILE A 112 -10.29 -11.73 15.13
C ILE A 112 -9.87 -13.09 15.67
N LYS A 113 -8.54 -13.31 15.71
CA LYS A 113 -7.92 -14.46 16.37
C LYS A 113 -6.85 -13.98 17.33
N GLU A 114 -6.98 -14.34 18.57
CA GLU A 114 -6.01 -13.99 19.60
C GLU A 114 -5.26 -15.24 20.08
N SER A 115 -4.00 -15.05 20.41
CA SER A 115 -3.13 -16.05 21.04
C SER A 115 -2.24 -15.38 22.07
N ASN A 116 -1.49 -16.17 22.84
CA ASN A 116 -0.55 -15.65 23.83
C ASN A 116 0.58 -14.81 23.20
N LYS A 117 0.81 -14.91 21.88
CA LYS A 117 1.92 -14.26 21.16
C LYS A 117 1.49 -13.13 20.23
N LYS A 118 0.27 -13.16 19.73
CA LYS A 118 -0.19 -12.21 18.70
C LYS A 118 -1.70 -12.08 18.65
N LEU A 119 -2.15 -10.98 18.08
CA LEU A 119 -3.51 -10.70 17.64
C LEU A 119 -3.54 -10.63 16.12
N ASP A 120 -4.37 -11.44 15.49
CA ASP A 120 -4.63 -11.42 14.06
C ASP A 120 -6.04 -10.84 13.80
N VAL A 121 -6.10 -9.74 13.06
CA VAL A 121 -7.33 -9.21 12.48
C VAL A 121 -7.36 -9.64 11.01
N ILE A 122 -8.33 -10.46 10.65
CA ILE A 122 -8.42 -11.10 9.33
C ILE A 122 -9.63 -10.52 8.61
N PHE A 123 -9.40 -9.77 7.55
CA PHE A 123 -10.43 -9.30 6.63
C PHE A 123 -10.58 -10.27 5.46
N SER A 124 -11.81 -10.40 4.94
CA SER A 124 -12.06 -11.24 3.76
C SER A 124 -13.13 -10.66 2.85
N ILE A 125 -12.93 -10.84 1.53
CA ILE A 125 -13.88 -10.46 0.49
C ILE A 125 -13.81 -11.45 -0.67
N THR A 126 -14.91 -11.58 -1.41
CA THR A 126 -14.91 -12.27 -2.70
C THR A 126 -15.41 -11.31 -3.78
N THR A 127 -14.60 -11.07 -4.80
CA THR A 127 -14.97 -10.21 -5.93
C THR A 127 -16.02 -10.91 -6.81
N ARG A 128 -16.75 -10.12 -7.58
CA ARG A 128 -17.66 -10.65 -8.60
C ARG A 128 -16.93 -10.83 -9.92
N ASN A 129 -17.39 -11.77 -10.74
CA ASN A 129 -16.88 -11.88 -12.11
C ASN A 129 -17.18 -10.59 -12.88
N ASN A 130 -16.19 -10.12 -13.63
CA ASN A 130 -16.26 -8.91 -14.46
C ASN A 130 -16.49 -7.61 -13.66
N GLU A 131 -16.16 -7.57 -12.38
CA GLU A 131 -16.24 -6.38 -11.56
C GLU A 131 -15.13 -5.41 -11.94
N GLY A 132 -15.49 -4.19 -12.37
CA GLY A 132 -14.54 -3.23 -12.92
C GLY A 132 -13.89 -3.69 -14.25
N GLY A 133 -14.44 -4.73 -14.90
CA GLY A 133 -13.88 -5.35 -16.08
C GLY A 133 -12.84 -6.44 -15.80
N TYR A 134 -12.52 -6.70 -14.51
CA TYR A 134 -11.58 -7.76 -14.13
C TYR A 134 -12.20 -9.14 -14.31
N PRO A 135 -11.55 -10.06 -15.07
CA PRO A 135 -12.09 -11.39 -15.32
C PRO A 135 -12.05 -12.25 -14.05
N GLY A 136 -13.06 -13.09 -13.92
CA GLY A 136 -13.13 -14.11 -12.87
C GLY A 136 -13.51 -13.59 -11.48
N LYS A 137 -13.46 -14.48 -10.50
CA LYS A 137 -13.74 -14.21 -9.09
C LYS A 137 -12.48 -14.47 -8.27
N VAL A 138 -12.18 -13.60 -7.32
CA VAL A 138 -11.06 -13.77 -6.40
C VAL A 138 -11.59 -13.75 -4.97
N ARG A 139 -11.22 -14.75 -4.17
CA ARG A 139 -11.43 -14.74 -2.73
C ARG A 139 -10.14 -14.29 -2.06
N ILE A 140 -10.20 -13.15 -1.37
CA ILE A 140 -9.03 -12.48 -0.79
C ILE A 140 -9.16 -12.47 0.73
N TYR A 141 -8.03 -12.72 1.40
CA TYR A 141 -7.85 -12.55 2.84
C TYR A 141 -6.67 -11.63 3.09
N VAL A 142 -6.87 -10.64 3.96
CA VAL A 142 -5.82 -9.75 4.45
C VAL A 142 -5.75 -9.92 5.96
N THR A 143 -4.59 -10.30 6.48
CA THR A 143 -4.38 -10.52 7.91
C THR A 143 -3.40 -9.50 8.45
N TYR A 144 -3.84 -8.64 9.34
CA TYR A 144 -3.00 -7.77 10.15
C TYR A 144 -2.63 -8.52 11.43
N SER A 145 -1.35 -8.83 11.59
CA SER A 145 -0.82 -9.61 12.71
C SER A 145 0.05 -8.76 13.60
N PHE A 146 -0.44 -8.37 14.77
CA PHE A 146 0.30 -7.61 15.78
C PHE A 146 0.99 -8.55 16.75
N LEU A 147 2.29 -8.34 16.99
CA LEU A 147 3.07 -9.14 17.93
C LEU A 147 3.02 -8.52 19.34
N LYS A 148 2.78 -9.35 20.37
CA LYS A 148 2.55 -8.89 21.75
C LYS A 148 3.79 -8.20 22.37
N ASP A 149 4.97 -8.72 22.11
CA ASP A 149 6.18 -8.30 22.80
C ASP A 149 7.16 -7.54 21.87
N LYS A 150 6.67 -7.07 20.69
CA LYS A 150 7.51 -6.41 19.69
C LYS A 150 6.79 -5.22 19.06
N ASP A 151 7.55 -4.18 18.77
CA ASP A 151 7.11 -3.04 17.98
C ASP A 151 7.09 -3.39 16.48
N GLU A 152 6.31 -4.45 16.17
CA GLU A 152 6.28 -5.10 14.86
C GLU A 152 4.86 -5.57 14.56
N PHE A 153 4.38 -5.29 13.35
CA PHE A 153 3.19 -5.92 12.81
C PHE A 153 3.41 -6.35 11.36
N LYS A 154 2.61 -7.31 10.90
CA LYS A 154 2.69 -7.85 9.55
C LYS A 154 1.35 -7.78 8.86
N ILE A 155 1.39 -7.53 7.56
CA ILE A 155 0.24 -7.74 6.68
C ILE A 155 0.53 -8.99 5.87
N PHE A 156 -0.36 -9.98 5.96
CA PHE A 156 -0.33 -11.16 5.11
C PHE A 156 -1.49 -11.11 4.14
N TYR A 157 -1.20 -11.32 2.89
CA TYR A 157 -2.19 -11.46 1.84
C TYR A 157 -2.28 -12.91 1.41
N LYS A 158 -3.50 -13.38 1.20
CA LYS A 158 -3.78 -14.69 0.63
C LYS A 158 -4.97 -14.55 -0.30
N ALA A 159 -4.84 -15.12 -1.52
CA ALA A 159 -5.97 -15.19 -2.43
C ALA A 159 -6.05 -16.56 -3.11
N THR A 160 -7.28 -16.92 -3.50
CA THR A 160 -7.60 -18.11 -4.31
C THR A 160 -8.68 -17.74 -5.32
N THR A 161 -8.77 -18.51 -6.40
CA THR A 161 -9.80 -18.31 -7.42
C THR A 161 -10.46 -19.64 -7.82
N PRO A 162 -11.79 -19.65 -8.04
CA PRO A 162 -12.48 -20.75 -8.72
C PRO A 162 -12.41 -20.62 -10.25
N SER A 163 -11.97 -19.46 -10.78
CA SER A 163 -11.87 -19.15 -12.20
C SER A 163 -10.53 -19.64 -12.77
N ASP A 164 -10.45 -19.90 -14.06
CA ASP A 164 -9.25 -20.47 -14.69
C ASP A 164 -8.04 -19.57 -14.51
N ALA A 165 -8.18 -18.26 -14.76
CA ALA A 165 -7.16 -17.26 -14.49
C ALA A 165 -7.78 -15.94 -14.05
N VAL A 166 -7.11 -15.23 -13.11
CA VAL A 166 -7.50 -13.90 -12.61
C VAL A 166 -6.26 -13.07 -12.34
N PHE A 167 -6.40 -11.74 -12.37
CA PHE A 167 -5.36 -10.85 -11.88
C PHE A 167 -5.38 -10.76 -10.35
N CYS A 168 -4.22 -10.89 -9.73
CA CYS A 168 -4.04 -10.75 -8.29
C CYS A 168 -2.67 -10.16 -7.95
N ASN A 169 -2.64 -8.90 -7.50
CA ASN A 169 -1.45 -8.20 -7.04
C ASN A 169 -1.87 -7.24 -5.93
N LEU A 170 -1.64 -7.60 -4.68
CA LEU A 170 -2.17 -6.91 -3.52
C LEU A 170 -1.09 -6.10 -2.80
N SER A 171 -1.45 -4.92 -2.31
CA SER A 171 -0.58 -4.06 -1.51
C SER A 171 -1.39 -3.24 -0.48
N ASN A 172 -0.74 -2.30 0.21
CA ASN A 172 -1.37 -1.34 1.11
C ASN A 172 -0.84 0.07 0.82
N HIS A 173 -1.69 1.08 0.99
CA HIS A 173 -1.39 2.47 0.67
C HIS A 173 -1.26 3.37 1.90
N MET A 174 -0.55 2.91 2.94
CA MET A 174 -0.21 3.78 4.07
C MET A 174 0.77 4.87 3.64
N TYR A 175 0.46 6.11 3.98
CA TYR A 175 1.37 7.24 3.81
C TYR A 175 2.15 7.47 5.11
N PHE A 176 3.41 7.09 5.15
CA PHE A 176 4.25 7.27 6.33
C PHE A 176 4.62 8.75 6.51
N ASN A 177 4.40 9.23 7.72
CA ASN A 177 4.84 10.49 8.26
C ASN A 177 4.98 10.31 9.78
N PHE A 178 6.15 10.54 10.33
CA PHE A 178 6.45 10.31 11.74
C PHE A 178 6.23 11.61 12.54
N ASP A 179 4.98 12.10 12.51
CA ASP A 179 4.53 13.29 13.24
C ASP A 179 5.33 14.56 12.89
N THR A 180 5.53 14.81 11.61
CA THR A 180 6.27 15.97 11.09
C THR A 180 5.44 16.73 10.06
N HIS A 181 5.69 18.05 9.86
CA HIS A 181 5.00 18.86 8.85
C HIS A 181 5.29 18.43 7.41
N ASP A 182 6.46 17.84 7.17
CA ASP A 182 6.84 17.22 5.91
C ASP A 182 7.91 16.12 6.12
N ILE A 183 8.19 15.38 5.07
CA ILE A 183 9.16 14.27 5.08
C ILE A 183 10.50 14.62 4.42
N SER A 184 10.79 15.89 4.18
CA SER A 184 12.01 16.33 3.47
C SER A 184 13.28 15.89 4.17
N ASP A 185 13.26 15.82 5.49
CA ASP A 185 14.39 15.44 6.32
C ASP A 185 14.54 13.92 6.58
N TYR A 186 13.64 13.11 5.97
CA TYR A 186 13.73 11.67 6.10
C TYR A 186 14.84 11.07 5.24
N TYR A 187 15.36 9.94 5.69
CA TYR A 187 16.30 9.11 4.95
C TYR A 187 15.61 7.83 4.50
N LEU A 188 15.78 7.51 3.23
CA LEU A 188 15.31 6.26 2.63
C LEU A 188 16.51 5.41 2.22
N LYS A 189 16.39 4.09 2.45
CA LYS A 189 17.33 3.07 1.97
C LYS A 189 16.57 1.85 1.49
N MET A 190 17.00 1.27 0.36
CA MET A 190 16.38 0.08 -0.23
C MET A 190 17.45 -0.82 -0.89
N ASN A 191 17.15 -2.10 -1.08
CA ASN A 191 18.00 -3.00 -1.89
C ASN A 191 17.37 -3.17 -3.29
N VAL A 192 17.62 -2.21 -4.17
CA VAL A 192 17.03 -2.17 -5.54
C VAL A 192 18.12 -2.02 -6.59
N ASP A 193 17.89 -2.53 -7.81
CA ASP A 193 18.85 -2.38 -8.92
C ASP A 193 18.18 -1.84 -10.19
N GLN A 194 16.88 -1.94 -10.31
CA GLN A 194 16.13 -1.45 -11.46
C GLN A 194 14.95 -0.57 -11.02
N VAL A 195 14.52 0.30 -11.91
CA VAL A 195 13.32 1.14 -11.79
C VAL A 195 12.50 1.01 -13.07
N ALA A 196 11.19 1.10 -12.94
CA ALA A 196 10.27 1.03 -14.06
C ALA A 196 10.40 2.24 -14.98
N ILE A 197 10.35 2.01 -16.28
CA ILE A 197 10.17 3.04 -17.31
C ILE A 197 8.67 3.19 -17.55
N THR A 198 8.20 4.44 -17.56
CA THR A 198 6.77 4.74 -17.71
C THR A 198 6.51 5.63 -18.93
N GLU A 199 5.33 5.49 -19.52
CA GLU A 199 4.75 6.50 -20.39
C GLU A 199 4.43 7.80 -19.61
N PRO A 200 4.14 8.93 -20.28
CA PRO A 200 3.74 10.17 -19.60
C PRO A 200 2.51 10.05 -18.69
N ASN A 201 1.64 9.08 -18.94
CA ASN A 201 0.48 8.74 -18.09
C ASN A 201 0.82 7.77 -16.94
N LEU A 202 2.12 7.50 -16.71
CA LEU A 202 2.66 6.61 -15.67
C LEU A 202 2.35 5.12 -15.87
N LEU A 203 1.91 4.70 -17.06
CA LEU A 203 1.79 3.28 -17.38
C LEU A 203 3.19 2.68 -17.56
N ILE A 204 3.51 1.63 -16.82
CA ILE A 204 4.80 0.94 -16.89
C ILE A 204 4.90 0.17 -18.20
N ILE A 205 6.00 0.41 -18.94
CA ILE A 205 6.26 -0.21 -20.27
C ILE A 205 7.54 -1.05 -20.29
N ASP A 206 8.51 -0.75 -19.43
CA ASP A 206 9.79 -1.44 -19.34
C ASP A 206 10.45 -1.16 -17.99
N LYS A 207 11.71 -1.51 -17.83
CA LYS A 207 12.55 -1.21 -16.67
C LYS A 207 14.00 -0.94 -17.08
N GLU A 208 14.68 -0.15 -16.28
CA GLU A 208 16.08 0.18 -16.48
C GLU A 208 16.88 0.12 -15.18
N LYS A 209 18.20 0.27 -15.26
CA LYS A 209 19.04 0.41 -14.06
C LYS A 209 18.67 1.69 -13.32
N VAL A 210 18.62 1.62 -11.98
CA VAL A 210 18.30 2.78 -11.15
C VAL A 210 19.26 3.94 -11.44
N PRO A 211 18.77 5.10 -11.90
CA PRO A 211 19.60 6.27 -12.14
C PRO A 211 20.06 6.92 -10.83
N ALA A 212 21.17 7.66 -10.89
CA ALA A 212 21.84 8.21 -9.68
C ALA A 212 20.91 9.07 -8.80
N HIS A 213 19.97 9.80 -9.40
CA HIS A 213 19.03 10.65 -8.65
C HIS A 213 17.92 9.87 -7.94
N LEU A 214 17.71 8.61 -8.28
CA LEU A 214 16.79 7.67 -7.62
C LEU A 214 17.50 6.55 -6.86
N ASP A 215 18.83 6.61 -6.73
CA ASP A 215 19.58 5.56 -6.03
C ASP A 215 19.48 5.72 -4.50
N PHE A 216 18.75 4.79 -3.90
CA PHE A 216 18.58 4.63 -2.45
C PHE A 216 19.26 3.37 -1.89
N ASN A 217 20.20 2.74 -2.61
CA ASN A 217 20.94 1.59 -2.09
C ASN A 217 21.81 1.96 -0.89
N LYS A 218 22.18 3.21 -0.76
CA LYS A 218 22.71 3.81 0.47
C LYS A 218 21.66 4.78 1.01
N ALA A 219 21.61 4.91 2.35
CA ALA A 219 20.69 5.84 2.99
C ALA A 219 20.87 7.26 2.41
N ALA A 220 19.82 7.78 1.80
CA ALA A 220 19.82 9.09 1.16
C ALA A 220 18.65 9.93 1.68
N LYS A 221 18.91 11.23 1.90
CA LYS A 221 17.92 12.19 2.36
C LYS A 221 16.93 12.49 1.23
N LEU A 222 15.64 12.46 1.51
CA LEU A 222 14.59 12.60 0.50
C LEU A 222 14.63 13.97 -0.19
N ASN A 223 14.81 15.07 0.54
CA ASN A 223 14.77 16.41 -0.03
C ASN A 223 15.69 16.59 -1.24
N LYS A 224 16.94 16.11 -1.16
CA LYS A 224 17.91 16.26 -2.28
C LYS A 224 17.45 15.56 -3.54
N ARG A 225 16.79 14.41 -3.41
CA ARG A 225 16.27 13.65 -4.55
C ARG A 225 15.02 14.33 -5.12
N MET A 226 14.12 14.76 -4.25
CA MET A 226 12.89 15.42 -4.62
C MET A 226 13.13 16.78 -5.25
N ASP A 227 14.08 17.58 -4.75
CA ASP A 227 14.46 18.86 -5.35
C ASP A 227 15.02 18.70 -6.76
N TYR A 228 15.75 17.60 -7.04
CA TYR A 228 16.21 17.27 -8.38
C TYR A 228 15.02 16.89 -9.29
N ILE A 229 14.14 16.00 -8.83
CA ILE A 229 12.98 15.51 -9.58
C ILE A 229 12.01 16.67 -9.88
N GLU A 230 11.73 17.54 -8.90
CA GLU A 230 10.86 18.68 -9.07
C GLU A 230 11.35 19.64 -10.20
N LYS A 231 12.66 19.74 -10.38
CA LYS A 231 13.26 20.58 -11.45
C LYS A 231 13.30 19.89 -12.80
N HIS A 232 13.52 18.58 -12.84
CA HIS A 232 13.93 17.86 -14.05
C HIS A 232 12.95 16.78 -14.52
N ASP A 233 12.03 16.31 -13.67
CA ASP A 233 11.06 15.27 -14.01
C ASP A 233 9.65 15.88 -14.20
N PHE A 234 8.90 15.38 -15.19
CA PHE A 234 7.54 15.83 -15.45
C PHE A 234 6.58 15.47 -14.31
N LYS A 235 6.85 14.41 -13.54
CA LYS A 235 6.06 13.96 -12.40
C LYS A 235 6.09 14.93 -11.21
N LYS A 236 7.18 15.71 -11.11
CA LYS A 236 7.43 16.66 -10.00
C LYS A 236 7.44 16.05 -8.61
N THR A 237 7.41 14.73 -8.50
CA THR A 237 7.48 13.96 -7.27
C THR A 237 8.07 12.58 -7.56
N ILE A 238 8.41 11.83 -6.51
CA ILE A 238 8.69 10.40 -6.65
C ILE A 238 7.34 9.70 -6.81
N ASP A 239 7.10 9.14 -7.99
CA ASP A 239 6.01 8.19 -8.28
C ASP A 239 6.62 7.11 -9.19
N ASP A 240 7.38 6.21 -8.57
CA ASP A 240 8.23 5.26 -9.26
C ASP A 240 8.14 3.86 -8.67
N THR A 241 8.16 2.85 -9.54
CA THR A 241 8.20 1.44 -9.15
C THR A 241 9.63 0.91 -9.27
N PHE A 242 10.20 0.49 -8.16
CA PHE A 242 11.54 -0.08 -8.05
C PHE A 242 11.48 -1.61 -7.97
N ILE A 243 12.45 -2.28 -8.58
CA ILE A 243 12.58 -3.74 -8.54
C ILE A 243 13.71 -4.10 -7.56
N PHE A 244 13.43 -5.03 -6.64
CA PHE A 244 14.43 -5.46 -5.66
C PHE A 244 15.54 -6.27 -6.30
N SER A 245 16.80 -6.00 -5.91
CA SER A 245 17.98 -6.71 -6.38
C SER A 245 18.15 -8.10 -5.77
N SER A 246 17.51 -8.35 -4.63
CA SER A 246 17.54 -9.61 -3.90
C SER A 246 16.34 -9.74 -2.96
N MET A 247 15.94 -10.98 -2.69
CA MET A 247 14.87 -11.28 -1.76
C MET A 247 15.41 -11.65 -0.37
N PRO A 248 14.74 -11.28 0.74
CA PRO A 248 13.55 -10.43 0.75
C PRO A 248 13.88 -8.99 0.35
N GLY A 249 12.87 -8.30 -0.21
CA GLY A 249 12.91 -6.86 -0.39
C GLY A 249 13.07 -6.16 0.97
N LYS A 250 13.96 -5.18 1.06
CA LYS A 250 14.26 -4.45 2.31
C LYS A 250 14.20 -2.97 2.09
N ILE A 251 13.43 -2.29 2.94
CA ILE A 251 13.29 -0.85 2.94
C ILE A 251 13.54 -0.34 4.35
N THR A 252 14.25 0.76 4.49
CA THR A 252 14.38 1.50 5.75
C THR A 252 13.98 2.94 5.50
N LEU A 253 12.98 3.42 6.21
CA LEU A 253 12.59 4.84 6.29
C LEU A 253 12.89 5.34 7.70
N GLN A 254 13.53 6.50 7.83
CA GLN A 254 13.85 7.04 9.15
C GLN A 254 13.96 8.56 9.16
N ASN A 255 13.61 9.16 10.30
CA ASN A 255 13.92 10.53 10.66
C ASN A 255 14.84 10.60 11.91
N ALA A 256 14.82 11.68 12.67
CA ALA A 256 15.62 11.81 13.89
C ALA A 256 15.16 10.85 15.00
N ASP A 257 13.85 10.61 15.10
CA ASP A 257 13.20 10.00 16.27
C ASP A 257 12.76 8.54 16.02
N VAL A 258 12.36 8.23 14.76
CA VAL A 258 11.78 6.95 14.39
C VAL A 258 12.54 6.31 13.23
N LYS A 259 12.75 5.01 13.35
CA LYS A 259 13.22 4.14 12.26
C LYS A 259 12.16 3.07 11.99
N LEU A 260 11.75 2.96 10.73
CA LEU A 260 10.91 1.89 10.20
C LEU A 260 11.72 1.00 9.26
N ASP A 261 11.86 -0.26 9.62
CA ASP A 261 12.40 -1.31 8.75
C ASP A 261 11.23 -2.12 8.17
N ILE A 262 11.15 -2.23 6.84
CA ILE A 262 10.14 -3.02 6.11
C ILE A 262 10.84 -4.16 5.40
N THR A 263 10.26 -5.37 5.48
CA THR A 263 10.68 -6.52 4.67
C THR A 263 9.48 -7.14 3.97
N THR A 264 9.70 -7.66 2.75
CA THR A 264 8.64 -8.24 1.93
C THR A 264 9.18 -9.33 1.00
N ASP A 265 8.30 -10.25 0.59
CA ASP A 265 8.54 -11.22 -0.49
C ASP A 265 8.01 -10.75 -1.85
N CYS A 266 7.53 -9.52 -1.95
CA CYS A 266 7.17 -8.89 -3.22
C CYS A 266 8.42 -8.56 -4.04
N SER A 267 8.34 -8.70 -5.37
CA SER A 267 9.47 -8.45 -6.29
C SER A 267 9.75 -6.96 -6.55
N SER A 268 8.80 -6.08 -6.22
CA SER A 268 8.93 -4.63 -6.46
C SER A 268 8.31 -3.80 -5.33
N LEU A 269 8.60 -2.51 -5.37
CA LEU A 269 8.07 -1.49 -4.47
C LEU A 269 7.66 -0.28 -5.28
N ASN A 270 6.38 0.12 -5.22
CA ASN A 270 5.99 1.44 -5.67
C ASN A 270 6.20 2.46 -4.56
N ILE A 271 6.76 3.61 -4.89
CA ILE A 271 6.95 4.74 -3.99
C ILE A 271 6.18 5.93 -4.54
N TYR A 272 5.32 6.51 -3.72
CA TYR A 272 4.67 7.77 -4.03
C TYR A 272 4.87 8.76 -2.89
N VAL A 273 5.43 9.92 -3.20
CA VAL A 273 5.51 11.04 -2.25
C VAL A 273 4.35 11.99 -2.52
N ASP A 274 3.50 12.19 -1.51
CA ASP A 274 2.32 13.02 -1.63
C ASP A 274 2.70 14.49 -1.82
N ASN A 275 2.42 15.00 -3.00
CA ASN A 275 2.56 16.41 -3.38
C ASN A 275 1.20 17.02 -3.81
N SER A 276 0.10 16.40 -3.45
CA SER A 276 -1.25 16.86 -3.80
C SER A 276 -1.52 18.24 -3.20
N LEU A 277 -2.05 19.13 -4.02
CA LEU A 277 -2.53 20.45 -3.60
C LEU A 277 -3.96 20.40 -3.07
N THR A 278 -4.61 19.24 -3.09
CA THR A 278 -5.98 19.10 -2.59
C THR A 278 -6.01 19.41 -1.10
N PRO A 279 -6.83 20.37 -0.65
CA PRO A 279 -7.02 20.62 0.77
C PRO A 279 -7.61 19.36 1.43
N ILE A 280 -6.87 18.80 2.37
CA ILE A 280 -7.27 17.62 3.12
C ILE A 280 -6.97 17.90 4.58
N ASN A 281 -7.92 17.63 5.45
CA ASN A 281 -7.76 17.81 6.89
C ASN A 281 -7.19 16.53 7.51
N PHE A 282 -6.06 16.64 8.19
CA PHE A 282 -5.43 15.56 8.92
C PHE A 282 -5.61 15.72 10.42
N LYS A 283 -5.44 14.63 11.19
CA LYS A 283 -5.58 14.67 12.65
C LYS A 283 -4.40 15.36 13.34
N ALA A 284 -3.17 15.09 12.89
CA ALA A 284 -1.98 15.54 13.59
C ALA A 284 -1.64 17.02 13.31
N HIS A 285 -1.70 17.44 12.06
CA HIS A 285 -1.36 18.81 11.65
C HIS A 285 -2.37 19.32 10.63
N ASP A 286 -2.77 20.59 10.76
CA ASP A 286 -3.67 21.25 9.79
C ASP A 286 -2.91 21.98 8.68
N ASP A 287 -1.58 22.14 8.80
CA ASP A 287 -0.71 22.97 7.94
C ASP A 287 0.43 22.18 7.29
N TYR A 288 0.16 20.96 6.86
CA TYR A 288 1.14 20.20 6.12
C TYR A 288 1.60 20.93 4.86
N SER A 289 2.91 20.96 4.65
CA SER A 289 3.51 21.40 3.39
C SER A 289 3.26 20.40 2.26
N LEU A 290 3.68 20.73 1.06
CA LEU A 290 3.93 19.70 0.03
C LEU A 290 4.93 18.67 0.59
N ARG A 291 4.84 17.41 0.13
CA ARG A 291 5.66 16.28 0.62
C ARG A 291 5.20 15.82 2.00
N ARG A 292 3.89 15.76 2.19
CA ARG A 292 3.25 15.44 3.48
C ARG A 292 3.59 14.04 3.99
N GLY A 293 3.70 13.07 3.09
CA GLY A 293 3.95 11.69 3.44
C GLY A 293 4.46 10.88 2.25
N ILE A 294 4.96 9.68 2.54
CA ILE A 294 5.45 8.74 1.55
C ILE A 294 4.67 7.43 1.63
N ALA A 295 4.04 7.03 0.53
CA ALA A 295 3.50 5.69 0.38
C ALA A 295 4.62 4.73 -0.06
N LEU A 296 4.74 3.62 0.67
CA LEU A 296 5.65 2.53 0.36
C LEU A 296 4.80 1.28 0.14
N GLU A 297 4.64 0.89 -1.11
CA GLU A 297 3.70 -0.13 -1.56
C GLU A 297 4.43 -1.36 -2.13
N PRO A 298 4.92 -2.28 -1.30
CA PRO A 298 5.47 -3.54 -1.80
C PRO A 298 4.42 -4.29 -2.60
N GLN A 299 4.75 -4.63 -3.84
CA GLN A 299 3.87 -5.33 -4.78
C GLN A 299 4.68 -6.18 -5.74
N ARG A 300 4.03 -7.07 -6.48
CA ARG A 300 4.68 -7.81 -7.56
C ARG A 300 4.86 -6.90 -8.77
N PHE A 301 5.96 -7.09 -9.51
CA PHE A 301 6.22 -6.25 -10.68
C PHE A 301 5.16 -6.49 -11.77
N ILE A 302 4.46 -5.44 -12.16
CA ILE A 302 3.25 -5.52 -13.01
C ILE A 302 3.49 -6.12 -14.40
N LEU A 303 4.71 -6.01 -14.95
CA LEU A 303 5.04 -6.61 -16.24
C LEU A 303 5.38 -8.10 -16.13
N ASN A 304 5.60 -8.64 -14.93
CA ASN A 304 5.79 -10.07 -14.74
C ASN A 304 4.42 -10.75 -14.60
N LYS A 305 3.89 -11.18 -15.72
CA LYS A 305 2.56 -11.81 -15.81
C LYS A 305 2.43 -13.04 -14.90
N ASP A 306 3.47 -13.85 -14.79
CA ASP A 306 3.49 -15.08 -13.98
C ASP A 306 3.34 -14.79 -12.49
N GLU A 307 3.73 -13.59 -12.04
CA GLU A 307 3.59 -13.18 -10.64
C GLU A 307 2.21 -12.61 -10.32
N ILE A 308 1.53 -11.98 -11.28
CA ILE A 308 0.27 -11.25 -11.06
C ILE A 308 -0.97 -11.98 -11.59
N ILE A 309 -0.80 -13.10 -12.29
CA ILE A 309 -1.89 -13.98 -12.70
C ILE A 309 -1.99 -15.11 -11.69
N LEU A 310 -3.19 -15.37 -11.19
CA LEU A 310 -3.50 -16.47 -10.28
C LEU A 310 -4.42 -17.46 -11.00
N HIS A 311 -3.99 -18.72 -11.09
CA HIS A 311 -4.76 -19.76 -11.71
C HIS A 311 -5.58 -20.58 -10.70
N LYS A 312 -6.60 -21.26 -11.23
CA LYS A 312 -7.41 -22.18 -10.45
C LYS A 312 -6.55 -23.29 -9.82
N GLY A 313 -6.73 -23.48 -8.53
CA GLY A 313 -5.95 -24.45 -7.75
C GLY A 313 -4.68 -23.88 -7.12
N GLU A 314 -4.24 -22.70 -7.55
CA GLU A 314 -3.11 -22.00 -6.94
C GLU A 314 -3.51 -21.15 -5.75
N VAL A 315 -2.51 -20.74 -4.98
CA VAL A 315 -2.68 -19.84 -3.83
C VAL A 315 -1.70 -18.68 -3.95
N TYR A 316 -2.23 -17.48 -4.20
CA TYR A 316 -1.46 -16.26 -4.07
C TYR A 316 -1.13 -16.00 -2.60
N LYS A 317 0.10 -15.65 -2.33
CA LYS A 317 0.57 -15.22 -1.00
C LYS A 317 1.63 -14.16 -1.16
N ASN A 318 1.57 -13.14 -0.31
CA ASN A 318 2.69 -12.25 -0.03
C ASN A 318 2.57 -11.68 1.38
N TYR A 319 3.66 -11.08 1.87
CA TYR A 319 3.67 -10.40 3.16
C TYR A 319 4.43 -9.07 3.10
N ILE A 320 4.07 -8.20 4.04
CA ILE A 320 4.82 -6.99 4.37
C ILE A 320 4.99 -6.97 5.88
N ASP A 321 6.23 -6.91 6.34
CA ASP A 321 6.61 -6.88 7.75
C ASP A 321 7.12 -5.48 8.11
N TYR A 322 6.50 -4.83 9.07
CA TYR A 322 6.81 -3.48 9.53
C TYR A 322 7.37 -3.54 10.95
N LYS A 323 8.58 -3.02 11.13
CA LYS A 323 9.27 -3.01 12.42
C LYS A 323 9.70 -1.59 12.78
N PHE A 324 9.13 -1.06 13.85
CA PHE A 324 9.44 0.26 14.37
C PHE A 324 10.52 0.21 15.45
N LYS A 325 11.31 1.28 15.53
CA LYS A 325 12.31 1.49 16.57
C LYS A 325 12.41 2.99 16.86
N ALA A 326 12.46 3.35 18.14
CA ALA A 326 12.92 4.67 18.56
C ALA A 326 14.43 4.80 18.29
N ARG A 327 14.88 6.01 17.97
CA ARG A 327 16.29 6.33 17.67
C ARG A 327 16.89 7.16 18.78
#